data_1bf15ce4da5dc272ae2028029821c38a
#
_entry.id   1bf15ce4da5dc272ae2028029821c38a
#
_cell.length_a   1.000
_cell.length_b   1.000
_cell.length_c   1.000
_cell.angle_alpha   90.00
_cell.angle_beta   90.00
_cell.angle_gamma   90.00
#
_symmetry.space_group_name_H-M   'P 1'
#
loop_
_entity.id
_entity.type
_entity.pdbx_description
1 polymer ?
#
loop_
_entity_poly.entity_id
_entity_poly.type
_entity_poly.pdbx_seq_one_letter_code
_entity_poly.pdbx_strand_id
1 'polypeptide(L)'
;MLGLARGAAGLVVTAPRAVGVRLPYDAVPDAVRSWVEDRLGSPVVETAEQVGGMSPGCATRVTCADGTRAFVKAVGAELNPDTPGLFRREVGVLEHLGEHPLWARLLASYDDGAWVALLIEDVEGRHPDFTHPGELLAVLTGTDRLSAVLQERDVPRSMDLVDVASVFARWASCLDTLVDAPPQTPVPGWLRTDPHGWADVLREHASRPMPHVAHWDIRVDNLLRRPGGEVVFVDWGMAARGPAWVDPLLTRLERVDEPWFDASIATSPALREAGDDAVTAFLAGFGAHLAVRSVVAVDLNLPTLNDFRVRESRRMLGAVARRSGR
;
A
#
# COMPACT_ATOMS: atom_id res chain seq x y z
N MET A 1 -51.69 4.03 15.01
CA MET A 1 -50.67 2.99 15.01
C MET A 1 -49.82 3.18 13.76
N LEU A 2 -48.71 3.87 13.87
CA LEU A 2 -47.72 4.07 12.80
C LEU A 2 -46.56 3.09 13.03
N GLY A 3 -46.45 2.13 12.13
CA GLY A 3 -45.36 1.15 12.10
C GLY A 3 -44.02 1.80 11.66
N LEU A 4 -43.05 1.82 12.56
CA LEU A 4 -41.68 2.18 12.25
C LEU A 4 -41.02 1.01 11.51
N ALA A 5 -40.77 1.19 10.21
CA ALA A 5 -39.90 0.32 9.43
C ALA A 5 -38.47 0.52 9.93
N ARG A 6 -37.87 -0.53 10.49
CA ARG A 6 -36.40 -0.59 10.75
C ARG A 6 -35.68 -0.66 9.42
N GLY A 7 -35.03 0.43 9.06
CA GLY A 7 -34.05 0.42 7.93
C GLY A 7 -32.89 -0.50 8.25
N ALA A 8 -32.62 -1.43 7.33
CA ALA A 8 -31.41 -2.22 7.34
C ALA A 8 -30.20 -1.28 7.28
N ALA A 9 -29.31 -1.35 8.26
CA ALA A 9 -28.01 -0.71 8.21
C ALA A 9 -27.21 -1.38 7.09
N GLY A 10 -27.16 -0.72 5.92
CA GLY A 10 -26.31 -1.13 4.82
C GLY A 10 -24.86 -1.07 5.28
N LEU A 11 -24.15 -2.17 5.14
CA LEU A 11 -22.67 -2.16 5.20
C LEU A 11 -22.19 -1.09 4.22
N VAL A 12 -21.60 -0.03 4.74
CA VAL A 12 -20.82 0.92 3.94
C VAL A 12 -19.53 0.19 3.59
N VAL A 13 -19.54 -0.60 2.52
CA VAL A 13 -18.32 -1.06 1.89
C VAL A 13 -17.71 0.20 1.27
N THR A 14 -16.68 0.74 1.89
CA THR A 14 -15.92 1.84 1.31
C THR A 14 -15.37 1.34 -0.02
N ALA A 15 -15.81 1.96 -1.13
CA ALA A 15 -15.32 1.61 -2.47
C ALA A 15 -13.78 1.75 -2.51
N PRO A 16 -13.07 0.86 -3.22
CA PRO A 16 -11.63 0.96 -3.38
C PRO A 16 -11.25 2.36 -3.87
N ARG A 17 -10.20 2.96 -3.30
CA ARG A 17 -9.78 4.33 -3.64
C ARG A 17 -9.20 4.44 -5.05
N ALA A 18 -8.60 3.38 -5.54
CA ALA A 18 -8.14 3.23 -6.93
C ALA A 18 -8.31 1.77 -7.37
N VAL A 19 -8.58 1.58 -8.65
CA VAL A 19 -8.85 0.25 -9.24
C VAL A 19 -8.03 0.12 -10.51
N GLY A 20 -7.21 -0.94 -10.60
CA GLY A 20 -6.57 -1.38 -11.83
C GLY A 20 -7.54 -2.17 -12.72
N VAL A 21 -7.17 -2.34 -13.98
CA VAL A 21 -7.92 -3.21 -14.90
C VAL A 21 -7.65 -4.67 -14.52
N ARG A 22 -8.69 -5.37 -14.04
CA ARG A 22 -8.58 -6.77 -13.64
C ARG A 22 -8.74 -7.71 -14.83
N LEU A 23 -7.88 -8.72 -14.89
CA LEU A 23 -7.98 -9.85 -15.79
C LEU A 23 -8.63 -11.00 -15.02
N PRO A 24 -9.74 -11.60 -15.51
CA PRO A 24 -10.34 -12.76 -14.87
C PRO A 24 -9.41 -13.98 -14.99
N TYR A 25 -9.52 -14.91 -14.05
CA TYR A 25 -8.64 -16.09 -13.99
C TYR A 25 -8.68 -16.95 -15.25
N ASP A 26 -9.83 -17.09 -15.88
CA ASP A 26 -10.00 -17.86 -17.13
C ASP A 26 -9.32 -17.21 -18.35
N ALA A 27 -9.01 -15.91 -18.29
CA ALA A 27 -8.26 -15.20 -19.32
C ALA A 27 -6.73 -15.21 -19.08
N VAL A 28 -6.26 -15.76 -17.94
CA VAL A 28 -4.83 -15.99 -17.69
C VAL A 28 -4.34 -17.13 -18.61
N PRO A 29 -3.13 -17.06 -19.19
CA PRO A 29 -2.63 -18.11 -20.08
C PRO A 29 -2.70 -19.52 -19.49
N ASP A 30 -3.00 -20.49 -20.35
CA ASP A 30 -3.12 -21.91 -19.97
C ASP A 30 -1.87 -22.42 -19.23
N ALA A 31 -0.68 -21.99 -19.63
CA ALA A 31 0.57 -22.39 -19.00
C ALA A 31 0.61 -21.98 -17.51
N VAL A 32 0.12 -20.77 -17.19
CA VAL A 32 0.05 -20.27 -15.80
C VAL A 32 -1.03 -21.01 -15.03
N ARG A 33 -2.22 -21.24 -15.63
CA ARG A 33 -3.31 -21.95 -14.98
C ARG A 33 -2.95 -23.41 -14.69
N SER A 34 -2.33 -24.10 -15.66
CA SER A 34 -1.83 -25.47 -15.46
C SER A 34 -0.77 -25.52 -14.37
N TRP A 35 0.16 -24.52 -14.34
CA TRP A 35 1.14 -24.42 -13.26
C TRP A 35 0.48 -24.26 -11.88
N VAL A 36 -0.61 -23.46 -11.77
CA VAL A 36 -1.34 -23.30 -10.50
C VAL A 36 -1.91 -24.65 -10.04
N GLU A 37 -2.59 -25.38 -10.94
CA GLU A 37 -3.17 -26.69 -10.64
C GLU A 37 -2.11 -27.74 -10.27
N ASP A 38 -0.97 -27.76 -10.98
CA ASP A 38 0.16 -28.64 -10.67
C ASP A 38 0.73 -28.36 -9.29
N ARG A 39 0.85 -27.07 -8.90
CA ARG A 39 1.37 -26.68 -7.57
C ARG A 39 0.39 -26.99 -6.44
N LEU A 40 -0.89 -26.89 -6.68
CA LEU A 40 -1.93 -27.23 -5.71
C LEU A 40 -2.22 -28.74 -5.67
N GLY A 41 -1.84 -29.49 -6.72
CA GLY A 41 -2.05 -30.94 -6.83
C GLY A 41 -3.49 -31.33 -7.15
N SER A 42 -4.35 -30.37 -7.53
CA SER A 42 -5.78 -30.60 -7.78
C SER A 42 -6.32 -29.53 -8.75
N PRO A 43 -7.27 -29.87 -9.66
CA PRO A 43 -7.88 -28.91 -10.58
C PRO A 43 -8.62 -27.80 -9.85
N VAL A 44 -8.53 -26.56 -10.38
CA VAL A 44 -9.34 -25.42 -9.93
C VAL A 44 -10.77 -25.57 -10.41
N VAL A 45 -11.74 -25.55 -9.50
CA VAL A 45 -13.18 -25.72 -9.80
C VAL A 45 -14.02 -24.48 -9.48
N GLU A 46 -13.50 -23.55 -8.67
CA GLU A 46 -14.17 -22.31 -8.33
C GLU A 46 -13.17 -21.16 -8.25
N THR A 47 -13.59 -19.99 -8.73
CA THR A 47 -12.80 -18.75 -8.68
C THR A 47 -13.63 -17.61 -8.10
N ALA A 48 -12.99 -16.73 -7.30
CA ALA A 48 -13.62 -15.53 -6.75
C ALA A 48 -12.70 -14.32 -6.97
N GLU A 49 -13.00 -13.57 -8.03
CA GLU A 49 -12.24 -12.40 -8.43
C GLU A 49 -12.25 -11.32 -7.34
N GLN A 50 -11.10 -10.73 -7.07
CA GLN A 50 -10.98 -9.63 -6.11
C GLN A 50 -11.04 -8.28 -6.83
N VAL A 51 -11.95 -7.43 -6.38
CA VAL A 51 -12.29 -6.13 -7.01
C VAL A 51 -11.42 -5.00 -6.46
N GLY A 52 -10.51 -5.16 -5.61
CA GLY A 52 -9.65 -4.12 -5.04
C GLY A 52 -8.25 -4.09 -5.64
N GLY A 53 -7.48 -3.11 -5.23
CA GLY A 53 -6.07 -2.95 -5.58
C GLY A 53 -5.80 -2.20 -6.88
N MET A 54 -4.61 -1.59 -6.98
CA MET A 54 -4.22 -0.73 -8.10
C MET A 54 -3.52 -1.47 -9.23
N SER A 55 -2.86 -2.60 -8.95
CA SER A 55 -2.08 -3.33 -9.95
C SER A 55 -3.02 -3.99 -10.98
N PRO A 56 -2.82 -3.78 -12.29
CA PRO A 56 -3.52 -4.55 -13.30
C PRO A 56 -3.12 -6.02 -13.27
N GLY A 57 -3.98 -6.88 -13.83
CA GLY A 57 -3.75 -8.33 -13.87
C GLY A 57 -4.78 -9.13 -13.07
N CYS A 58 -4.55 -10.44 -12.97
CA CYS A 58 -5.39 -11.34 -12.19
C CYS A 58 -5.10 -11.22 -10.69
N ALA A 59 -6.15 -11.20 -9.89
CA ALA A 59 -6.10 -11.30 -8.43
C ALA A 59 -7.35 -12.06 -7.97
N THR A 60 -7.20 -13.35 -7.71
CA THR A 60 -8.33 -14.28 -7.60
C THR A 60 -8.11 -15.28 -6.48
N ARG A 61 -9.13 -15.55 -5.69
CA ARG A 61 -9.17 -16.72 -4.82
C ARG A 61 -9.58 -17.93 -5.65
N VAL A 62 -8.84 -19.03 -5.53
CA VAL A 62 -9.15 -20.28 -6.20
C VAL A 62 -9.47 -21.35 -5.18
N THR A 63 -10.44 -22.22 -5.52
CA THR A 63 -10.76 -23.42 -4.75
C THR A 63 -10.62 -24.63 -5.68
N CYS A 64 -9.84 -25.62 -5.25
CA CYS A 64 -9.62 -26.85 -5.98
C CYS A 64 -10.68 -27.90 -5.68
N ALA A 65 -10.77 -28.94 -6.53
CA ALA A 65 -11.71 -30.03 -6.38
C ALA A 65 -11.58 -30.81 -5.05
N ASP A 66 -10.40 -30.84 -4.46
CA ASP A 66 -10.12 -31.45 -3.15
C ASP A 66 -10.39 -30.52 -1.96
N GLY A 67 -10.85 -29.28 -2.22
CA GLY A 67 -11.10 -28.25 -1.21
C GLY A 67 -9.88 -27.39 -0.86
N THR A 68 -8.71 -27.64 -1.44
CA THR A 68 -7.53 -26.77 -1.29
C THR A 68 -7.83 -25.38 -1.80
N ARG A 69 -7.39 -24.35 -1.06
CA ARG A 69 -7.62 -22.95 -1.39
C ARG A 69 -6.30 -22.19 -1.49
N ALA A 70 -6.23 -21.25 -2.43
CA ALA A 70 -5.10 -20.33 -2.58
C ALA A 70 -5.55 -19.00 -3.15
N PHE A 71 -4.66 -18.00 -3.08
CA PHE A 71 -4.80 -16.73 -3.77
C PHE A 71 -3.79 -16.65 -4.91
N VAL A 72 -4.28 -16.34 -6.11
CA VAL A 72 -3.45 -16.22 -7.32
C VAL A 72 -3.34 -14.75 -7.71
N LYS A 73 -2.11 -14.27 -7.87
CA LYS A 73 -1.79 -13.01 -8.58
C LYS A 73 -1.07 -13.38 -9.87
N ALA A 74 -1.48 -12.83 -11.02
CA ALA A 74 -0.79 -13.06 -12.30
C ALA A 74 -0.87 -11.82 -13.20
N VAL A 75 0.25 -11.49 -13.87
CA VAL A 75 0.32 -10.35 -14.79
C VAL A 75 1.29 -10.62 -15.91
N GLY A 76 0.91 -10.18 -17.14
CA GLY A 76 1.80 -10.09 -18.29
C GLY A 76 2.26 -8.66 -18.54
N ALA A 77 3.44 -8.48 -19.13
CA ALA A 77 4.01 -7.17 -19.44
C ALA A 77 3.16 -6.36 -20.43
N GLU A 78 2.34 -7.03 -21.24
CA GLU A 78 1.39 -6.42 -22.15
C GLU A 78 0.26 -5.65 -21.46
N LEU A 79 -0.12 -6.07 -20.23
CA LEU A 79 -1.15 -5.38 -19.45
C LEU A 79 -0.61 -4.08 -18.84
N ASN A 80 0.60 -4.13 -18.33
CA ASN A 80 1.33 -2.97 -17.80
C ASN A 80 2.82 -3.34 -17.68
N PRO A 81 3.73 -2.54 -18.25
CA PRO A 81 5.16 -2.90 -18.30
C PRO A 81 5.86 -2.88 -16.92
N ASP A 82 5.32 -2.13 -15.95
CA ASP A 82 5.93 -1.97 -14.63
C ASP A 82 5.46 -3.04 -13.61
N THR A 83 4.24 -3.56 -13.78
CA THR A 83 3.62 -4.47 -12.80
C THR A 83 4.37 -5.81 -12.64
N PRO A 84 4.95 -6.45 -13.67
CA PRO A 84 5.76 -7.65 -13.49
C PRO A 84 6.95 -7.44 -12.54
N GLY A 85 7.57 -6.25 -12.57
CA GLY A 85 8.63 -5.88 -11.62
C GLY A 85 8.15 -5.85 -10.17
N LEU A 86 6.93 -5.34 -9.93
CA LEU A 86 6.32 -5.34 -8.58
C LEU A 86 6.07 -6.78 -8.09
N PHE A 87 5.60 -7.66 -8.97
CA PHE A 87 5.33 -9.06 -8.61
C PHE A 87 6.62 -9.83 -8.32
N ARG A 88 7.69 -9.62 -9.11
CA ARG A 88 9.02 -10.19 -8.83
C ARG A 88 9.57 -9.72 -7.49
N ARG A 89 9.38 -8.44 -7.15
CA ARG A 89 9.76 -7.90 -5.84
C ARG A 89 8.96 -8.58 -4.72
N GLU A 90 7.64 -8.72 -4.86
CA GLU A 90 6.81 -9.40 -3.88
C GLU A 90 7.27 -10.84 -3.63
N VAL A 91 7.60 -11.59 -4.69
CA VAL A 91 8.20 -12.93 -4.58
C VAL A 91 9.48 -12.89 -3.76
N GLY A 92 10.46 -12.08 -4.16
CA GLY A 92 11.76 -12.02 -3.49
C GLY A 92 11.64 -11.60 -2.01
N VAL A 93 10.71 -10.69 -1.69
CA VAL A 93 10.46 -10.26 -0.31
C VAL A 93 9.83 -11.38 0.50
N LEU A 94 8.78 -12.03 0.00
CA LEU A 94 8.09 -13.09 0.74
C LEU A 94 8.98 -14.34 0.91
N GLU A 95 9.80 -14.69 -0.08
CA GLU A 95 10.81 -15.75 0.04
C GLU A 95 11.83 -15.43 1.15
N HIS A 96 12.30 -14.18 1.20
CA HIS A 96 13.26 -13.74 2.21
C HIS A 96 12.66 -13.69 3.62
N LEU A 97 11.46 -13.14 3.75
CA LEU A 97 10.76 -13.02 5.03
C LEU A 97 10.32 -14.38 5.58
N GLY A 98 10.06 -15.35 4.70
CA GLY A 98 9.58 -16.67 5.10
C GLY A 98 8.19 -16.65 5.73
N GLU A 99 7.85 -17.68 6.51
CA GLU A 99 6.54 -17.81 7.13
C GLU A 99 6.43 -16.98 8.41
N HIS A 100 5.34 -16.24 8.55
CA HIS A 100 5.03 -15.49 9.77
C HIS A 100 3.53 -15.14 9.82
N PRO A 101 2.89 -15.07 11.02
CA PRO A 101 1.45 -14.75 11.12
C PRO A 101 1.03 -13.36 10.63
N LEU A 102 1.97 -12.42 10.54
CA LEU A 102 1.69 -11.04 10.10
C LEU A 102 1.57 -10.88 8.59
N TRP A 103 1.93 -11.85 7.78
CA TRP A 103 1.77 -11.77 6.32
C TRP A 103 1.33 -13.09 5.71
N ALA A 104 0.71 -13.01 4.52
CA ALA A 104 0.31 -14.18 3.76
C ALA A 104 1.54 -14.92 3.24
N ARG A 105 1.57 -16.25 3.40
CA ARG A 105 2.67 -17.09 2.96
C ARG A 105 2.70 -17.22 1.44
N LEU A 106 3.88 -17.06 0.82
CA LEU A 106 4.13 -17.46 -0.55
C LEU A 106 4.17 -18.99 -0.64
N LEU A 107 3.36 -19.59 -1.49
CA LEU A 107 3.30 -21.02 -1.73
C LEU A 107 4.19 -21.43 -2.90
N ALA A 108 4.17 -20.65 -3.99
CA ALA A 108 5.00 -20.84 -5.18
C ALA A 108 5.03 -19.56 -6.03
N SER A 109 6.00 -19.48 -6.95
CA SER A 109 6.10 -18.41 -7.94
C SER A 109 6.31 -19.00 -9.34
N TYR A 110 5.86 -18.27 -10.37
CA TYR A 110 6.04 -18.55 -11.79
C TYR A 110 6.60 -17.33 -12.50
N ASP A 111 7.58 -17.51 -13.33
CA ASP A 111 8.14 -16.45 -14.19
C ASP A 111 8.74 -17.08 -15.45
N ASP A 112 8.14 -16.81 -16.60
CA ASP A 112 8.65 -17.23 -17.91
C ASP A 112 9.22 -16.04 -18.73
N GLY A 113 9.33 -14.87 -18.07
CA GLY A 113 9.75 -13.61 -18.68
C GLY A 113 8.59 -12.80 -19.26
N ALA A 114 7.57 -13.42 -19.85
CA ALA A 114 6.37 -12.78 -20.37
C ALA A 114 5.31 -12.61 -19.29
N TRP A 115 5.14 -13.62 -18.44
CA TRP A 115 4.19 -13.64 -17.33
C TRP A 115 4.88 -13.90 -16.00
N VAL A 116 4.41 -13.21 -14.97
CA VAL A 116 4.77 -13.46 -13.57
C VAL A 116 3.51 -13.81 -12.79
N ALA A 117 3.56 -14.90 -12.02
CA ALA A 117 2.47 -15.27 -11.14
C ALA A 117 2.96 -15.69 -9.74
N LEU A 118 2.15 -15.39 -8.75
CA LEU A 118 2.32 -15.77 -7.36
C LEU A 118 1.14 -16.62 -6.93
N LEU A 119 1.45 -17.73 -6.27
CA LEU A 119 0.50 -18.54 -5.53
C LEU A 119 0.73 -18.26 -4.05
N ILE A 120 -0.26 -17.70 -3.38
CA ILE A 120 -0.17 -17.19 -2.00
C ILE A 120 -1.24 -17.86 -1.15
N GLU A 121 -1.03 -17.96 0.14
CA GLU A 121 -2.05 -18.38 1.11
C GLU A 121 -3.36 -17.60 0.91
N ASP A 122 -4.49 -18.31 0.80
CA ASP A 122 -5.80 -17.67 0.88
C ASP A 122 -6.10 -17.33 2.34
N VAL A 123 -5.82 -16.10 2.70
CA VAL A 123 -6.07 -15.60 4.05
C VAL A 123 -7.57 -15.46 4.27
N GLU A 124 -8.13 -16.28 5.15
CA GLU A 124 -9.50 -16.10 5.61
C GLU A 124 -9.61 -14.83 6.44
N GLY A 125 -10.41 -13.87 5.97
CA GLY A 125 -10.54 -12.58 6.62
C GLY A 125 -11.27 -11.57 5.74
N ARG A 126 -11.43 -10.37 6.30
CA ARG A 126 -11.99 -9.21 5.61
C ARG A 126 -11.11 -7.98 5.84
N HIS A 127 -11.28 -6.97 5.04
CA HIS A 127 -10.64 -5.68 5.29
C HIS A 127 -11.12 -5.09 6.63
N PRO A 128 -10.22 -4.49 7.43
CA PRO A 128 -10.59 -3.85 8.68
C PRO A 128 -11.43 -2.59 8.44
N ASP A 129 -12.36 -2.33 9.34
CA ASP A 129 -13.14 -1.09 9.38
C ASP A 129 -12.45 -0.07 10.29
N PHE A 130 -11.84 0.95 9.72
CA PHE A 130 -11.14 2.00 10.46
C PHE A 130 -12.09 2.97 11.18
N THR A 131 -13.39 2.89 10.95
CA THR A 131 -14.40 3.62 11.75
C THR A 131 -14.70 2.91 13.07
N HIS A 132 -14.39 1.61 13.16
CA HIS A 132 -14.57 0.83 14.37
C HIS A 132 -13.31 0.93 15.28
N PRO A 133 -13.40 1.55 16.48
CA PRO A 133 -12.21 1.84 17.30
C PRO A 133 -11.36 0.61 17.65
N GLY A 134 -12.01 -0.54 17.91
CA GLY A 134 -11.29 -1.80 18.22
C GLY A 134 -10.52 -2.36 17.04
N GLU A 135 -11.04 -2.22 15.82
CA GLU A 135 -10.36 -2.68 14.60
C GLU A 135 -9.20 -1.75 14.24
N LEU A 136 -9.44 -0.44 14.34
CA LEU A 136 -8.37 0.54 14.19
C LEU A 136 -7.22 0.30 15.16
N LEU A 137 -7.52 0.07 16.45
CA LEU A 137 -6.50 -0.25 17.46
C LEU A 137 -5.75 -1.54 17.10
N ALA A 138 -6.44 -2.59 16.64
CA ALA A 138 -5.80 -3.83 16.21
C ALA A 138 -4.84 -3.60 15.03
N VAL A 139 -5.22 -2.77 14.05
CA VAL A 139 -4.35 -2.42 12.92
C VAL A 139 -3.13 -1.62 13.39
N LEU A 140 -3.30 -0.61 14.23
CA LEU A 140 -2.18 0.19 14.77
C LEU A 140 -1.18 -0.70 15.53
N THR A 141 -1.69 -1.55 16.41
CA THR A 141 -0.87 -2.50 17.18
C THR A 141 -0.19 -3.53 16.26
N GLY A 142 -0.93 -4.03 15.25
CA GLY A 142 -0.39 -4.93 14.23
C GLY A 142 0.75 -4.29 13.44
N THR A 143 0.62 -3.02 13.07
CA THR A 143 1.65 -2.30 12.32
C THR A 143 2.89 -2.01 13.17
N ASP A 144 2.72 -1.59 14.42
CA ASP A 144 3.85 -1.40 15.33
C ASP A 144 4.61 -2.74 15.54
N ARG A 145 3.87 -3.87 15.66
CA ARG A 145 4.46 -5.21 15.73
C ARG A 145 5.17 -5.60 14.43
N LEU A 146 4.55 -5.32 13.25
CA LEU A 146 5.17 -5.56 11.95
C LEU A 146 6.51 -4.81 11.87
N SER A 147 6.51 -3.51 12.17
CA SER A 147 7.72 -2.70 12.15
C SER A 147 8.82 -3.27 13.05
N ALA A 148 8.48 -3.71 14.28
CA ALA A 148 9.43 -4.32 15.20
C ALA A 148 10.03 -5.63 14.62
N VAL A 149 9.18 -6.52 14.08
CA VAL A 149 9.63 -7.79 13.48
C VAL A 149 10.53 -7.55 12.26
N LEU A 150 10.21 -6.57 11.43
CA LEU A 150 10.99 -6.25 10.22
C LEU A 150 12.34 -5.61 10.56
N GLN A 151 12.45 -4.89 11.69
CA GLN A 151 13.73 -4.34 12.16
C GLN A 151 14.73 -5.41 12.61
N GLU A 152 14.26 -6.58 13.00
CA GLU A 152 15.11 -7.71 13.41
C GLU A 152 15.61 -8.54 12.21
N ARG A 153 15.14 -8.24 10.97
CA ARG A 153 15.50 -8.99 9.77
C ARG A 153 16.71 -8.35 9.09
N ASP A 154 17.72 -9.18 8.83
CA ASP A 154 18.85 -8.78 7.97
C ASP A 154 18.39 -8.75 6.52
N VAL A 155 18.62 -7.65 5.83
CA VAL A 155 18.14 -7.43 4.47
C VAL A 155 19.31 -7.32 3.51
N PRO A 156 19.49 -8.29 2.59
CA PRO A 156 20.56 -8.24 1.61
C PRO A 156 20.50 -6.93 0.79
N ARG A 157 21.67 -6.30 0.60
CA ARG A 157 21.75 -5.07 -0.22
C ARG A 157 21.33 -5.29 -1.67
N SER A 158 21.46 -6.52 -2.17
CA SER A 158 21.08 -6.93 -3.53
C SER A 158 19.57 -7.14 -3.70
N MET A 159 18.79 -7.15 -2.60
CA MET A 159 17.34 -7.30 -2.71
C MET A 159 16.73 -6.08 -3.41
N ASP A 160 15.91 -6.34 -4.42
CA ASP A 160 15.15 -5.30 -5.11
C ASP A 160 14.06 -4.74 -4.18
N LEU A 161 14.32 -3.58 -3.62
CA LEU A 161 13.41 -2.84 -2.75
C LEU A 161 13.33 -1.40 -3.20
N VAL A 162 12.18 -0.76 -2.95
CA VAL A 162 12.09 0.70 -3.09
C VAL A 162 13.06 1.35 -2.11
N ASP A 163 13.92 2.23 -2.60
CA ASP A 163 14.84 2.98 -1.75
C ASP A 163 14.17 4.26 -1.24
N VAL A 164 13.74 4.26 0.03
CA VAL A 164 13.04 5.40 0.65
C VAL A 164 13.93 6.64 0.73
N ALA A 165 15.25 6.49 0.87
CA ALA A 165 16.18 7.63 0.83
C ALA A 165 16.09 8.35 -0.52
N SER A 166 16.11 7.62 -1.64
CA SER A 166 15.90 8.17 -2.97
C SER A 166 14.50 8.76 -3.16
N VAL A 167 13.48 8.19 -2.53
CA VAL A 167 12.11 8.75 -2.55
C VAL A 167 12.08 10.08 -1.83
N PHE A 168 12.65 10.18 -0.62
CA PHE A 168 12.70 11.44 0.15
C PHE A 168 13.50 12.52 -0.58
N ALA A 169 14.65 12.18 -1.17
CA ALA A 169 15.44 13.10 -1.98
C ALA A 169 14.62 13.64 -3.18
N ARG A 170 13.85 12.78 -3.84
CA ARG A 170 12.98 13.16 -4.96
C ARG A 170 11.82 14.04 -4.51
N TRP A 171 11.22 13.78 -3.34
CA TRP A 171 10.18 14.64 -2.77
C TRP A 171 10.71 16.00 -2.32
N ALA A 172 11.93 16.03 -1.74
CA ALA A 172 12.60 17.28 -1.43
C ALA A 172 12.83 18.12 -2.69
N SER A 173 13.36 17.52 -3.76
CA SER A 173 13.51 18.20 -5.06
C SER A 173 12.17 18.66 -5.65
N CYS A 174 11.10 17.89 -5.48
CA CYS A 174 9.76 18.28 -5.90
C CYS A 174 9.28 19.53 -5.15
N LEU A 175 9.53 19.62 -3.82
CA LEU A 175 9.19 20.82 -3.03
C LEU A 175 9.98 22.04 -3.48
N ASP A 176 11.30 21.92 -3.73
CA ASP A 176 12.14 23.02 -4.19
C ASP A 176 11.69 23.59 -5.53
N THR A 177 11.24 22.72 -6.44
CA THR A 177 10.84 23.11 -7.80
C THR A 177 9.34 23.36 -7.94
N LEU A 178 8.58 23.34 -6.83
CA LEU A 178 7.12 23.46 -6.86
C LEU A 178 6.63 24.82 -7.40
N VAL A 179 7.43 25.88 -7.24
CA VAL A 179 7.17 27.21 -7.80
C VAL A 179 7.06 27.16 -9.33
N ASP A 180 7.85 26.30 -9.99
CA ASP A 180 7.90 26.11 -11.44
C ASP A 180 6.90 25.06 -11.96
N ALA A 181 6.19 24.38 -11.05
CA ALA A 181 5.22 23.35 -11.42
C ALA A 181 4.07 23.95 -12.26
N PRO A 182 3.48 23.18 -13.21
CA PRO A 182 2.37 23.65 -14.04
C PRO A 182 1.29 24.36 -13.22
N PRO A 183 0.71 25.48 -13.69
CA PRO A 183 -0.28 26.25 -12.94
C PRO A 183 -1.50 25.44 -12.48
N GLN A 184 -1.88 24.41 -13.24
CA GLN A 184 -2.99 23.50 -12.92
C GLN A 184 -2.65 22.48 -11.82
N THR A 185 -1.40 22.40 -11.38
CA THR A 185 -1.01 21.46 -10.29
C THR A 185 -1.82 21.80 -9.02
N PRO A 186 -2.56 20.83 -8.44
CA PRO A 186 -3.52 21.10 -7.38
C PRO A 186 -2.84 21.21 -6.00
N VAL A 187 -1.97 22.21 -5.83
CA VAL A 187 -1.29 22.53 -4.57
C VAL A 187 -1.73 23.88 -4.03
N PRO A 188 -1.79 24.09 -2.70
CA PRO A 188 -2.06 25.39 -2.11
C PRO A 188 -1.01 26.42 -2.47
N GLY A 189 -1.43 27.70 -2.66
CA GLY A 189 -0.52 28.79 -3.03
C GLY A 189 0.62 29.01 -2.03
N TRP A 190 0.34 28.86 -0.73
CA TRP A 190 1.34 29.00 0.33
C TRP A 190 2.47 27.95 0.21
N LEU A 191 2.16 26.74 -0.26
CA LEU A 191 3.19 25.70 -0.42
C LEU A 191 4.10 25.99 -1.62
N ARG A 192 3.60 26.69 -2.66
CA ARG A 192 4.44 27.10 -3.80
C ARG A 192 5.47 28.18 -3.43
N THR A 193 5.11 29.04 -2.49
CA THR A 193 5.93 30.22 -2.15
C THR A 193 6.84 29.99 -0.95
N ASP A 194 6.48 29.07 -0.07
CA ASP A 194 7.19 28.84 1.16
C ASP A 194 7.01 27.37 1.65
N PRO A 195 7.87 26.44 1.19
CA PRO A 195 7.85 25.05 1.61
C PRO A 195 8.40 24.83 3.03
N HIS A 196 8.70 25.87 3.80
CA HIS A 196 9.09 25.86 5.24
C HIS A 196 10.26 24.94 5.62
N GLY A 197 11.22 24.76 4.75
CA GLY A 197 12.36 23.88 5.05
C GLY A 197 12.02 22.39 5.11
N TRP A 198 10.79 21.96 4.76
CA TRP A 198 10.45 20.53 4.73
C TRP A 198 11.30 19.73 3.73
N ALA A 199 11.77 20.38 2.66
CA ALA A 199 12.73 19.77 1.75
C ALA A 199 14.06 19.42 2.48
N ASP A 200 14.53 20.28 3.37
CA ASP A 200 15.76 20.05 4.15
C ASP A 200 15.56 18.91 5.16
N VAL A 201 14.42 18.87 5.84
CA VAL A 201 14.07 17.76 6.75
C VAL A 201 14.05 16.43 6.00
N LEU A 202 13.46 16.38 4.79
CA LEU A 202 13.46 15.18 3.96
C LEU A 202 14.87 14.77 3.54
N ARG A 203 15.75 15.70 3.18
CA ARG A 203 17.16 15.43 2.84
C ARG A 203 17.93 14.91 4.05
N GLU A 204 17.71 15.51 5.21
CA GLU A 204 18.32 15.04 6.45
C GLU A 204 17.93 13.57 6.71
N HIS A 205 16.65 13.24 6.64
CA HIS A 205 16.19 11.87 6.80
C HIS A 205 16.73 10.95 5.70
N ALA A 206 16.81 11.39 4.43
CA ALA A 206 17.40 10.64 3.33
C ALA A 206 18.88 10.31 3.54
N SER A 207 19.62 11.14 4.29
CA SER A 207 21.04 10.93 4.59
C SER A 207 21.30 9.92 5.72
N ARG A 208 20.27 9.54 6.47
CA ARG A 208 20.38 8.57 7.58
C ARG A 208 20.39 7.14 7.04
N PRO A 209 21.05 6.20 7.72
CA PRO A 209 20.95 4.78 7.38
C PRO A 209 19.49 4.30 7.46
N MET A 210 19.06 3.57 6.45
CA MET A 210 17.72 2.96 6.36
C MET A 210 17.86 1.44 6.17
N PRO A 211 18.28 0.68 7.19
CA PRO A 211 18.62 -0.73 7.03
C PRO A 211 17.42 -1.67 7.01
N HIS A 212 16.22 -1.17 7.35
CA HIS A 212 15.06 -2.02 7.62
C HIS A 212 14.19 -2.19 6.38
N VAL A 213 13.49 -3.33 6.30
CA VAL A 213 12.35 -3.50 5.39
C VAL A 213 11.16 -2.73 5.95
N ALA A 214 10.42 -2.07 5.06
CA ALA A 214 9.09 -1.55 5.31
C ALA A 214 8.13 -2.14 4.25
N HIS A 215 6.88 -2.32 4.60
CA HIS A 215 5.85 -2.72 3.64
C HIS A 215 5.61 -1.60 2.60
N TRP A 216 5.65 -0.34 3.05
CA TRP A 216 5.60 0.88 2.23
C TRP A 216 4.28 1.15 1.49
N ASP A 217 3.32 0.23 1.52
CA ASP A 217 1.99 0.42 0.92
C ASP A 217 0.87 -0.02 1.87
N ILE A 218 0.94 0.43 3.14
CA ILE A 218 -0.10 0.10 4.12
C ILE A 218 -1.33 0.96 3.86
N ARG A 219 -2.38 0.31 3.37
CA ARG A 219 -3.72 0.84 3.13
C ARG A 219 -4.74 -0.21 3.54
N VAL A 220 -5.99 0.21 3.74
CA VAL A 220 -7.06 -0.69 4.17
C VAL A 220 -7.24 -1.91 3.25
N ASP A 221 -7.04 -1.74 1.94
CA ASP A 221 -7.15 -2.80 0.93
C ASP A 221 -5.97 -3.78 0.92
N ASN A 222 -4.84 -3.44 1.57
CA ASN A 222 -3.68 -4.31 1.77
C ASN A 222 -3.64 -4.94 3.17
N LEU A 223 -4.74 -4.87 3.90
CA LEU A 223 -4.90 -5.43 5.24
C LEU A 223 -6.06 -6.41 5.28
N LEU A 224 -5.86 -7.56 5.91
CA LEU A 224 -6.91 -8.52 6.21
C LEU A 224 -6.97 -8.76 7.71
N ARG A 225 -8.18 -8.77 8.27
CA ARG A 225 -8.42 -9.12 9.66
C ARG A 225 -9.04 -10.51 9.71
N ARG A 226 -8.31 -11.46 10.32
CA ARG A 226 -8.79 -12.83 10.52
C ARG A 226 -9.98 -12.85 11.49
N PRO A 227 -10.81 -13.91 11.50
CA PRO A 227 -11.89 -14.06 12.48
C PRO A 227 -11.42 -13.95 13.95
N GLY A 228 -10.21 -14.39 14.25
CA GLY A 228 -9.56 -14.26 15.57
C GLY A 228 -9.13 -12.85 15.95
N GLY A 229 -9.17 -11.91 15.00
CA GLY A 229 -8.83 -10.50 15.23
C GLY A 229 -7.42 -10.11 14.80
N GLU A 230 -6.59 -11.06 14.41
CA GLU A 230 -5.22 -10.81 13.94
C GLU A 230 -5.24 -10.07 12.61
N VAL A 231 -4.32 -9.13 12.43
CA VAL A 231 -4.13 -8.37 11.19
C VAL A 231 -3.02 -9.01 10.36
N VAL A 232 -3.30 -9.25 9.08
CA VAL A 232 -2.38 -9.80 8.09
C VAL A 232 -2.12 -8.75 7.03
N PHE A 233 -0.86 -8.51 6.73
CA PHE A 233 -0.39 -7.58 5.69
C PHE A 233 -0.18 -8.34 4.38
N VAL A 234 -0.77 -7.82 3.30
CA VAL A 234 -0.71 -8.44 1.97
C VAL A 234 -0.27 -7.40 0.92
N ASP A 235 0.14 -7.87 -0.26
CA ASP A 235 0.63 -7.03 -1.36
C ASP A 235 1.98 -6.34 -1.07
N TRP A 236 3.05 -7.12 -1.08
CA TRP A 236 4.42 -6.67 -0.79
C TRP A 236 5.17 -6.12 -2.01
N GLY A 237 4.48 -5.92 -3.13
CA GLY A 237 5.10 -5.41 -4.37
C GLY A 237 5.76 -4.04 -4.24
N MET A 238 5.35 -3.24 -3.27
CA MET A 238 5.95 -1.93 -2.97
C MET A 238 6.96 -1.94 -1.82
N ALA A 239 7.32 -3.13 -1.30
CA ALA A 239 8.24 -3.23 -0.18
C ALA A 239 9.50 -2.38 -0.37
N ALA A 240 9.94 -1.75 0.71
CA ALA A 240 10.96 -0.71 0.67
C ALA A 240 12.09 -0.95 1.69
N ARG A 241 13.24 -0.36 1.43
CA ARG A 241 14.28 -0.13 2.40
C ARG A 241 14.06 1.26 2.99
N GLY A 242 13.67 1.32 4.25
CA GLY A 242 13.23 2.58 4.86
C GLY A 242 13.40 2.63 6.38
N PRO A 243 13.04 3.75 6.99
CA PRO A 243 13.06 3.89 8.44
C PRO A 243 11.84 3.22 9.06
N ALA A 244 11.96 2.77 10.31
CA ALA A 244 10.94 2.03 11.04
C ALA A 244 9.59 2.75 11.20
N TRP A 245 9.57 4.07 11.10
CA TRP A 245 8.37 4.88 11.34
C TRP A 245 7.44 5.03 10.12
N VAL A 246 7.87 4.61 8.92
CA VAL A 246 7.06 4.84 7.70
C VAL A 246 5.77 4.03 7.70
N ASP A 247 5.82 2.74 8.03
CA ASP A 247 4.61 1.91 8.08
C ASP A 247 3.61 2.35 9.15
N PRO A 248 4.04 2.65 10.40
CA PRO A 248 3.19 3.31 11.38
C PRO A 248 2.56 4.61 10.91
N LEU A 249 3.27 5.43 10.12
CA LEU A 249 2.69 6.65 9.54
C LEU A 249 1.68 6.32 8.44
N LEU A 250 2.03 5.45 7.48
CA LEU A 250 1.15 5.07 6.37
C LEU A 250 -0.21 4.53 6.86
N THR A 251 -0.20 3.71 7.91
CA THR A 251 -1.43 3.22 8.56
C THR A 251 -2.36 4.35 9.00
N ARG A 252 -1.80 5.47 9.47
CA ARG A 252 -2.56 6.61 9.97
C ARG A 252 -3.09 7.53 8.88
N LEU A 253 -2.53 7.44 7.66
CA LEU A 253 -2.97 8.26 6.52
C LEU A 253 -4.43 7.98 6.10
N GLU A 254 -5.00 6.84 6.48
CA GLU A 254 -6.42 6.54 6.26
C GLU A 254 -7.34 7.61 6.88
N ARG A 255 -6.89 8.24 7.98
CA ARG A 255 -7.63 9.29 8.71
C ARG A 255 -6.83 10.59 8.85
N VAL A 256 -5.98 10.91 7.86
CA VAL A 256 -5.07 12.06 7.88
C VAL A 256 -5.79 13.41 7.93
N ASP A 257 -7.00 13.49 7.46
CA ASP A 257 -7.87 14.68 7.47
C ASP A 257 -8.59 14.91 8.81
N GLU A 258 -8.53 13.96 9.73
CA GLU A 258 -9.19 14.08 11.05
C GLU A 258 -8.23 14.58 12.13
N PRO A 259 -8.73 15.29 13.16
CA PRO A 259 -7.93 15.68 14.34
C PRO A 259 -7.31 14.46 15.07
N TRP A 260 -7.94 13.30 14.95
CA TRP A 260 -7.44 12.03 15.48
C TRP A 260 -6.03 11.71 14.97
N PHE A 261 -5.72 12.05 13.70
CA PHE A 261 -4.41 11.78 13.10
C PHE A 261 -3.28 12.39 13.96
N ASP A 262 -3.38 13.68 14.28
CA ASP A 262 -2.36 14.41 15.04
C ASP A 262 -2.18 13.83 16.45
N ALA A 263 -3.28 13.50 17.13
CA ALA A 263 -3.24 12.85 18.44
C ALA A 263 -2.65 11.44 18.38
N SER A 264 -2.85 10.71 17.29
CA SER A 264 -2.40 9.33 17.11
C SER A 264 -0.89 9.21 16.91
N ILE A 265 -0.21 10.24 16.41
CA ILE A 265 1.26 10.25 16.22
C ILE A 265 1.98 9.92 17.54
N ALA A 266 1.55 10.53 18.64
CA ALA A 266 2.15 10.32 19.96
C ALA A 266 1.94 8.88 20.51
N THR A 267 1.07 8.08 19.93
CA THR A 267 0.81 6.71 20.41
C THR A 267 1.81 5.68 19.86
N SER A 268 2.53 5.99 18.76
CA SER A 268 3.54 5.12 18.18
C SER A 268 4.96 5.50 18.68
N PRO A 269 5.72 4.56 19.23
CA PRO A 269 7.12 4.81 19.62
C PRO A 269 7.98 5.29 18.46
N ALA A 270 7.88 4.64 17.30
CA ALA A 270 8.66 4.98 16.11
C ALA A 270 8.34 6.39 15.58
N LEU A 271 7.07 6.81 15.61
CA LEU A 271 6.68 8.16 15.19
C LEU A 271 7.13 9.24 16.18
N ARG A 272 7.12 8.96 17.49
CA ARG A 272 7.69 9.88 18.49
C ARG A 272 9.20 10.07 18.29
N GLU A 273 9.92 9.00 17.97
CA GLU A 273 11.35 9.05 17.70
C GLU A 273 11.66 9.83 16.40
N ALA A 274 10.85 9.65 15.36
CA ALA A 274 10.97 10.40 14.10
C ALA A 274 10.80 11.91 14.30
N GLY A 275 9.86 12.29 15.16
CA GLY A 275 9.53 13.68 15.45
C GLY A 275 8.46 14.29 14.53
N ASP A 276 7.83 15.36 15.01
CA ASP A 276 6.73 16.03 14.32
C ASP A 276 7.15 16.66 12.99
N ASP A 277 8.38 17.16 12.89
CA ASP A 277 8.90 17.74 11.65
C ASP A 277 9.06 16.70 10.56
N ALA A 278 9.52 15.47 10.89
CA ALA A 278 9.61 14.37 9.94
C ALA A 278 8.24 13.97 9.39
N VAL A 279 7.24 13.85 10.26
CA VAL A 279 5.85 13.54 9.85
C VAL A 279 5.30 14.64 8.94
N THR A 280 5.50 15.91 9.29
CA THR A 280 4.99 17.03 8.50
C THR A 280 5.71 17.14 7.15
N ALA A 281 7.04 16.94 7.13
CA ALA A 281 7.83 16.93 5.91
C ALA A 281 7.45 15.76 4.98
N PHE A 282 7.17 14.58 5.54
CA PHE A 282 6.64 13.44 4.78
C PHE A 282 5.32 13.79 4.09
N LEU A 283 4.36 14.35 4.84
CA LEU A 283 3.05 14.74 4.29
C LEU A 283 3.19 15.81 3.21
N ALA A 284 4.05 16.81 3.43
CA ALA A 284 4.30 17.88 2.46
C ALA A 284 4.93 17.33 1.17
N GLY A 285 6.00 16.53 1.30
CA GLY A 285 6.71 15.96 0.16
C GLY A 285 5.87 14.97 -0.62
N PHE A 286 5.20 14.04 0.06
CA PHE A 286 4.35 13.06 -0.60
C PHE A 286 3.12 13.74 -1.23
N GLY A 287 2.45 14.65 -0.51
CA GLY A 287 1.31 15.40 -1.04
C GLY A 287 1.66 16.23 -2.27
N ALA A 288 2.79 16.95 -2.24
CA ALA A 288 3.29 17.72 -3.39
C ALA A 288 3.64 16.81 -4.58
N HIS A 289 4.33 15.69 -4.32
CA HIS A 289 4.67 14.71 -5.36
C HIS A 289 3.42 14.14 -6.04
N LEU A 290 2.41 13.73 -5.29
CA LEU A 290 1.15 13.24 -5.85
C LEU A 290 0.45 14.31 -6.68
N ALA A 291 0.42 15.57 -6.23
CA ALA A 291 -0.15 16.68 -6.99
C ALA A 291 0.54 16.89 -8.33
N VAL A 292 1.88 16.91 -8.35
CA VAL A 292 2.65 17.06 -9.59
C VAL A 292 2.43 15.86 -10.52
N ARG A 293 2.50 14.63 -9.97
CA ARG A 293 2.27 13.40 -10.75
C ARG A 293 0.87 13.36 -11.39
N SER A 294 -0.14 13.91 -10.74
CA SER A 294 -1.52 13.93 -11.27
C SER A 294 -1.69 14.70 -12.57
N VAL A 295 -0.76 15.61 -12.88
CA VAL A 295 -0.82 16.47 -14.09
C VAL A 295 0.24 16.10 -15.14
N VAL A 296 1.31 15.38 -14.77
CA VAL A 296 2.42 15.06 -15.69
C VAL A 296 2.52 13.57 -16.03
N ALA A 297 1.90 12.67 -15.24
CA ALA A 297 2.01 11.25 -15.45
C ALA A 297 0.90 10.70 -16.36
N VAL A 298 1.28 9.75 -17.22
CA VAL A 298 0.37 8.89 -17.98
C VAL A 298 0.64 7.46 -17.56
N ASP A 299 -0.38 6.80 -17.00
CA ASP A 299 -0.28 5.44 -16.48
C ASP A 299 -1.26 4.52 -17.24
N LEU A 300 -0.72 3.48 -17.89
CA LEU A 300 -1.52 2.54 -18.69
C LEU A 300 -2.36 1.62 -17.77
N ASN A 301 -3.63 1.45 -18.13
CA ASN A 301 -4.58 0.57 -17.42
C ASN A 301 -4.82 0.92 -15.93
N LEU A 302 -4.61 2.21 -15.58
CA LEU A 302 -4.84 2.76 -14.24
C LEU A 302 -5.78 3.98 -14.30
N PRO A 303 -7.03 3.83 -14.74
CA PRO A 303 -7.90 4.94 -15.11
C PRO A 303 -8.26 5.86 -13.92
N THR A 304 -8.21 5.35 -12.69
CA THR A 304 -8.58 6.11 -11.47
C THR A 304 -7.38 6.67 -10.72
N LEU A 305 -6.15 6.43 -11.20
CA LEU A 305 -4.94 6.75 -10.43
C LEU A 305 -4.73 8.26 -10.27
N ASN A 306 -5.03 9.07 -11.29
CA ASN A 306 -4.88 10.52 -11.18
C ASN A 306 -5.90 11.13 -10.22
N ASP A 307 -7.15 10.66 -10.22
CA ASP A 307 -8.16 11.08 -9.23
C ASP A 307 -7.74 10.70 -7.80
N PHE A 308 -7.18 9.51 -7.64
CA PHE A 308 -6.58 9.08 -6.38
C PHE A 308 -5.46 10.03 -5.95
N ARG A 309 -4.49 10.35 -6.85
CA ARG A 309 -3.38 11.27 -6.56
C ARG A 309 -3.87 12.65 -6.11
N VAL A 310 -4.84 13.23 -6.82
CA VAL A 310 -5.42 14.54 -6.46
C VAL A 310 -6.09 14.48 -5.09
N ARG A 311 -6.87 13.44 -4.82
CA ARG A 311 -7.59 13.30 -3.55
C ARG A 311 -6.61 13.15 -2.38
N GLU A 312 -5.66 12.23 -2.46
CA GLU A 312 -4.71 11.99 -1.39
C GLU A 312 -3.75 13.17 -1.17
N SER A 313 -3.32 13.84 -2.26
CA SER A 313 -2.57 15.10 -2.15
C SER A 313 -3.32 16.14 -1.33
N ARG A 314 -4.60 16.38 -1.63
CA ARG A 314 -5.42 17.36 -0.91
C ARG A 314 -5.56 17.03 0.57
N ARG A 315 -5.77 15.75 0.90
CA ARG A 315 -5.87 15.26 2.28
C ARG A 315 -4.58 15.52 3.06
N MET A 316 -3.43 15.13 2.50
CA MET A 316 -2.12 15.31 3.13
C MET A 316 -1.76 16.79 3.27
N LEU A 317 -1.92 17.60 2.23
CA LEU A 317 -1.61 19.03 2.27
C LEU A 317 -2.57 19.80 3.19
N GLY A 318 -3.81 19.35 3.35
CA GLY A 318 -4.73 19.84 4.37
C GLY A 318 -4.22 19.56 5.79
N ALA A 319 -3.67 18.36 6.02
CA ALA A 319 -3.04 18.05 7.30
C ALA A 319 -1.77 18.88 7.55
N VAL A 320 -0.94 19.11 6.52
CA VAL A 320 0.21 20.02 6.64
C VAL A 320 -0.23 21.41 7.04
N ALA A 321 -1.26 21.98 6.39
CA ALA A 321 -1.81 23.29 6.74
C ALA A 321 -2.25 23.35 8.21
N ARG A 322 -3.01 22.35 8.67
CA ARG A 322 -3.46 22.25 10.06
C ARG A 322 -2.28 22.19 11.05
N ARG A 323 -1.26 21.37 10.76
CA ARG A 323 -0.08 21.18 11.64
C ARG A 323 0.85 22.40 11.66
N SER A 324 0.87 23.19 10.59
CA SER A 324 1.71 24.40 10.49
C SER A 324 0.95 25.70 10.78
N GLY A 325 -0.32 25.65 11.18
CA GLY A 325 -1.13 26.83 11.49
C GLY A 325 -1.49 27.70 10.28
N ARG A 326 -1.65 27.11 9.10
CA ARG A 326 -1.94 27.78 7.83
C ARG A 326 -3.34 27.58 7.31
#